data_9d4e7e622150a17737f2e5d70b1ffaa0
#
_entry.id   9d4e7e622150a17737f2e5d70b1ffaa0
#
_cell.length_a   1.000
_cell.length_b   1.000
_cell.length_c   1.000
_cell.angle_alpha   90.00
_cell.angle_beta   90.00
_cell.angle_gamma   90.00
#
_symmetry.space_group_name_H-M   'P 1'
#
loop_
_entity.id
_entity.type
_entity.pdbx_description
1 polymer ?
#
loop_
_entity_poly.entity_id
_entity_poly.type
_entity_poly.pdbx_seq_one_letter_code
_entity_poly.pdbx_strand_id
1 'polypeptide(L)'
;MKLITEEVSQVKFITEGKGKGKKLYIEGVFLQGGIKNRNGRMYPVDILENEVNRYNKTFVSQGRALGELGHPEGPTVNLDRVSHKITSLVREGNNFRGKAQLLSTPMGKIASSLIGEGVKLGVSSRGVGSLRESSNGCKMVGEDFQLATAADIVADPSAPDAFVNGI
;
A
#
# COMPACT_ATOMS: atom_id res chain seq x y z
N MET A 1 9.84 -5.60 17.13
CA MET A 1 9.39 -5.22 15.78
C MET A 1 8.69 -3.90 15.82
N LYS A 2 8.90 -3.10 14.81
CA LYS A 2 8.27 -1.79 14.69
C LYS A 2 7.20 -1.80 13.61
N LEU A 3 6.17 -0.97 13.78
CA LEU A 3 5.23 -0.66 12.72
C LEU A 3 5.92 0.21 11.68
N ILE A 4 5.85 -0.17 10.43
CA ILE A 4 6.48 0.54 9.33
C ILE A 4 5.42 0.93 8.31
N THR A 5 5.34 2.21 7.98
CA THR A 5 4.40 2.72 6.98
C THR A 5 5.15 3.50 5.91
N GLU A 6 4.77 3.31 4.66
CA GLU A 6 5.36 4.00 3.52
C GLU A 6 4.27 4.48 2.57
N GLU A 7 4.31 5.74 2.22
CA GLU A 7 3.27 6.40 1.42
C GLU A 7 3.69 6.59 -0.03
N VAL A 8 2.75 6.40 -0.93
CA VAL A 8 2.91 6.64 -2.36
C VAL A 8 1.79 7.52 -2.84
N SER A 9 2.12 8.56 -3.57
CA SER A 9 1.15 9.54 -4.03
C SER A 9 0.67 9.34 -5.46
N GLN A 10 1.32 8.48 -6.25
CA GLN A 10 1.01 8.32 -7.67
C GLN A 10 0.19 7.06 -7.91
N VAL A 11 -1.09 7.16 -7.62
CA VAL A 11 -2.03 6.07 -7.85
C VAL A 11 -3.07 6.51 -8.85
N LYS A 12 -3.35 5.67 -9.83
CA LYS A 12 -4.36 5.94 -10.85
C LYS A 12 -5.70 5.34 -10.45
N PHE A 13 -6.75 6.07 -10.78
CA PHE A 13 -8.11 5.59 -10.61
C PHE A 13 -8.59 4.99 -11.93
N ILE A 14 -9.09 3.76 -11.88
CA ILE A 14 -9.53 3.02 -13.06
C ILE A 14 -10.95 2.55 -12.85
N THR A 15 -11.80 2.72 -13.88
CA THR A 15 -13.15 2.21 -13.88
C THR A 15 -13.24 1.04 -14.84
N GLU A 16 -13.77 -0.09 -14.37
CA GLU A 16 -14.02 -1.26 -15.21
C GLU A 16 -15.49 -1.66 -15.15
N GLY A 17 -16.05 -2.06 -16.30
CA GLY A 17 -17.44 -2.45 -16.40
C GLY A 17 -18.36 -1.30 -16.76
N LYS A 18 -19.66 -1.60 -16.89
CA LYS A 18 -20.69 -0.63 -17.28
C LYS A 18 -21.90 -0.74 -16.36
N GLY A 19 -22.56 0.41 -16.11
CA GLY A 19 -23.78 0.45 -15.37
C GLY A 19 -23.63 -0.03 -13.93
N LYS A 20 -24.55 -0.86 -13.46
CA LYS A 20 -24.54 -1.38 -12.07
C LYS A 20 -23.42 -2.38 -11.81
N GLY A 21 -22.83 -2.97 -12.86
CA GLY A 21 -21.69 -3.87 -12.76
C GLY A 21 -20.34 -3.17 -12.76
N LYS A 22 -20.35 -1.85 -12.72
CA LYS A 22 -19.15 -1.03 -12.77
C LYS A 22 -18.33 -1.20 -11.49
N LYS A 23 -17.06 -1.56 -11.65
CA LYS A 23 -16.11 -1.67 -10.56
C LYS A 23 -15.08 -0.58 -10.67
N LEU A 24 -14.67 -0.04 -9.54
CA LEU A 24 -13.71 1.04 -9.43
C LEU A 24 -12.42 0.49 -8.85
N TYR A 25 -11.30 0.83 -9.44
CA TYR A 25 -9.99 0.37 -9.02
C TYR A 25 -9.02 1.53 -8.86
N ILE A 26 -8.04 1.32 -8.00
CA ILE A 26 -6.84 2.14 -7.96
C ILE A 26 -5.66 1.27 -8.38
N GLU A 27 -4.68 1.86 -9.04
CA GLU A 27 -3.51 1.15 -9.55
C GLU A 27 -2.29 2.05 -9.47
N GLY A 28 -1.15 1.46 -9.18
CA GLY A 28 0.12 2.17 -9.15
C GLY A 28 1.21 1.34 -8.51
N VAL A 29 2.36 1.97 -8.28
CA VAL A 29 3.44 1.34 -7.52
C VAL A 29 3.10 1.41 -6.05
N PHE A 30 2.88 0.25 -5.42
CA PHE A 30 2.54 0.18 -4.00
C PHE A 30 3.78 0.05 -3.12
N LEU A 31 4.81 -0.66 -3.60
CA LEU A 31 6.04 -0.91 -2.86
C LEU A 31 7.24 -0.72 -3.78
N GLN A 32 8.36 -0.29 -3.21
CA GLN A 32 9.60 -0.17 -3.96
C GLN A 32 10.78 -0.60 -3.10
N GLY A 33 11.65 -1.42 -3.69
CA GLY A 33 12.85 -1.91 -3.03
C GLY A 33 14.11 -1.36 -3.65
N GLY A 34 15.23 -1.59 -2.98
CA GLY A 34 16.55 -1.35 -3.54
C GLY A 34 17.02 0.10 -3.52
N ILE A 35 16.21 1.04 -3.10
CA ILE A 35 16.60 2.46 -2.99
C ILE A 35 16.21 3.01 -1.64
N LYS A 36 17.00 3.98 -1.16
CA LYS A 36 16.67 4.72 0.05
C LYS A 36 15.48 5.64 -0.22
N ASN A 37 14.40 5.47 0.54
CA ASN A 37 13.22 6.31 0.39
C ASN A 37 13.35 7.60 1.21
N ARG A 38 12.34 8.45 1.15
CA ARG A 38 12.36 9.74 1.85
C ARG A 38 12.32 9.62 3.37
N ASN A 39 11.88 8.47 3.87
CA ASN A 39 11.89 8.20 5.31
C ASN A 39 13.23 7.66 5.79
N GLY A 40 14.22 7.57 4.90
CA GLY A 40 15.54 7.07 5.23
C GLY A 40 15.62 5.55 5.36
N ARG A 41 14.61 4.84 4.86
CA ARG A 41 14.59 3.38 4.88
C ARG A 41 14.85 2.79 3.51
N MET A 42 15.43 1.61 3.49
CA MET A 42 15.59 0.82 2.28
C MET A 42 15.04 -0.59 2.52
N TYR A 43 14.26 -1.06 1.56
CA TYR A 43 13.74 -2.42 1.57
C TYR A 43 14.58 -3.23 0.58
N PRO A 44 15.36 -4.21 1.05
CA PRO A 44 16.03 -5.10 0.10
C PRO A 44 15.02 -5.78 -0.81
N VAL A 45 15.31 -5.81 -2.11
CA VAL A 45 14.34 -6.29 -3.10
C VAL A 45 13.96 -7.75 -2.86
N ASP A 46 14.91 -8.58 -2.46
CA ASP A 46 14.66 -9.99 -2.17
C ASP A 46 13.75 -10.18 -0.96
N ILE A 47 13.88 -9.32 0.06
CA ILE A 47 12.99 -9.35 1.22
C ILE A 47 11.58 -8.96 0.80
N LEU A 48 11.43 -7.90 0.01
CA LEU A 48 10.13 -7.52 -0.53
C LEU A 48 9.53 -8.61 -1.40
N GLU A 49 10.32 -9.21 -2.28
CA GLU A 49 9.83 -10.27 -3.15
C GLU A 49 9.31 -11.46 -2.36
N ASN A 50 10.05 -11.90 -1.36
CA ASN A 50 9.62 -13.01 -0.50
C ASN A 50 8.33 -12.67 0.24
N GLU A 51 8.24 -11.46 0.76
CA GLU A 51 7.05 -11.04 1.49
C GLU A 51 5.86 -10.82 0.57
N VAL A 52 6.06 -10.27 -0.61
CA VAL A 52 4.99 -10.11 -1.61
C VAL A 52 4.48 -11.48 -2.05
N ASN A 53 5.36 -12.45 -2.25
CA ASN A 53 4.95 -13.80 -2.59
C ASN A 53 4.10 -14.42 -1.47
N ARG A 54 4.52 -14.25 -0.22
CA ARG A 54 3.73 -14.72 0.93
C ARG A 54 2.38 -14.01 1.00
N TYR A 55 2.37 -12.69 0.85
CA TYR A 55 1.18 -11.87 0.91
C TYR A 55 0.18 -12.26 -0.20
N ASN A 56 0.69 -12.44 -1.42
CA ASN A 56 -0.14 -12.88 -2.54
C ASN A 56 -0.77 -14.25 -2.28
N LYS A 57 0.03 -15.19 -1.80
CA LYS A 57 -0.43 -16.55 -1.56
C LYS A 57 -1.43 -16.60 -0.41
N THR A 58 -1.15 -15.87 0.67
CA THR A 58 -1.93 -15.95 1.91
C THR A 58 -3.19 -15.08 1.84
N PHE A 59 -3.11 -13.92 1.22
CA PHE A 59 -4.20 -12.93 1.28
C PHE A 59 -4.79 -12.60 -0.09
N VAL A 60 -4.00 -12.20 -1.07
CA VAL A 60 -4.53 -11.75 -2.37
C VAL A 60 -5.28 -12.88 -3.06
N SER A 61 -4.67 -14.06 -3.17
CA SER A 61 -5.29 -15.21 -3.84
C SER A 61 -6.53 -15.72 -3.13
N GLN A 62 -6.66 -15.45 -1.84
CA GLN A 62 -7.79 -15.86 -1.02
C GLN A 62 -8.89 -14.78 -0.94
N GLY A 63 -8.72 -13.66 -1.62
CA GLY A 63 -9.66 -12.54 -1.53
C GLY A 63 -9.65 -11.85 -0.18
N ARG A 64 -8.55 -11.93 0.57
CA ARG A 64 -8.45 -11.43 1.94
C ARG A 64 -7.46 -10.27 2.10
N ALA A 65 -6.93 -9.74 1.01
CA ALA A 65 -5.97 -8.64 1.05
C ALA A 65 -6.71 -7.31 1.13
N LEU A 66 -6.98 -6.87 2.32
CA LEU A 66 -7.80 -5.70 2.58
C LEU A 66 -6.95 -4.49 2.98
N GLY A 67 -7.46 -3.30 2.71
CA GLY A 67 -6.85 -2.05 3.15
C GLY A 67 -7.89 -1.10 3.69
N GLU A 68 -7.44 -0.14 4.47
CA GLU A 68 -8.29 0.80 5.18
C GLU A 68 -8.19 2.20 4.58
N LEU A 69 -9.19 3.01 4.87
CA LEU A 69 -9.17 4.43 4.58
C LEU A 69 -8.52 5.15 5.77
N GLY A 70 -7.40 5.81 5.51
CA GLY A 70 -6.59 6.44 6.54
C GLY A 70 -5.59 5.48 7.16
N HIS A 71 -4.79 6.01 8.08
CA HIS A 71 -3.78 5.24 8.81
C HIS A 71 -4.32 4.81 10.16
N PRO A 72 -4.62 3.53 10.38
CA PRO A 72 -4.88 3.05 11.72
C PRO A 72 -3.58 2.91 12.51
N GLU A 73 -3.68 2.94 13.81
CA GLU A 73 -2.57 2.58 14.67
C GLU A 73 -2.52 1.06 14.78
N GLY A 74 -1.33 0.49 14.65
CA GLY A 74 -1.12 -0.94 14.83
C GLY A 74 -1.12 -1.75 13.55
N PRO A 75 -0.80 -3.04 13.66
CA PRO A 75 -0.53 -3.91 12.51
C PRO A 75 -1.71 -4.75 12.05
N THR A 76 -2.91 -4.51 12.56
CA THR A 76 -4.08 -5.30 12.20
C THR A 76 -5.01 -4.49 11.30
N VAL A 77 -5.85 -5.20 10.54
CA VAL A 77 -6.85 -4.58 9.69
C VAL A 77 -8.17 -4.52 10.45
N ASN A 78 -8.77 -3.32 10.51
CA ASN A 78 -10.05 -3.09 11.15
C ASN A 78 -11.16 -3.18 10.09
N LEU A 79 -11.99 -4.21 10.18
CA LEU A 79 -12.98 -4.50 9.14
C LEU A 79 -14.01 -3.38 8.94
N ASP A 80 -14.32 -2.63 9.98
CA ASP A 80 -15.24 -1.49 9.88
C ASP A 80 -14.66 -0.29 9.14
N ARG A 81 -13.36 -0.30 8.87
CA ARG A 81 -12.67 0.77 8.15
C ARG A 81 -12.17 0.35 6.77
N VAL A 82 -12.46 -0.86 6.35
CA VAL A 82 -12.01 -1.38 5.06
C VAL A 82 -12.65 -0.59 3.91
N SER A 83 -11.82 -0.10 3.00
CA SER A 83 -12.25 0.66 1.84
C SER A 83 -11.99 -0.07 0.52
N HIS A 84 -11.05 -1.00 0.50
CA HIS A 84 -10.64 -1.63 -0.75
C HIS A 84 -10.06 -3.02 -0.51
N LYS A 85 -10.01 -3.78 -1.59
CA LYS A 85 -9.42 -5.11 -1.63
C LYS A 85 -8.32 -5.12 -2.68
N ILE A 86 -7.13 -5.50 -2.28
CA ILE A 86 -6.00 -5.61 -3.21
C ILE A 86 -6.20 -6.88 -4.05
N THR A 87 -6.24 -6.70 -5.37
CA THR A 87 -6.52 -7.77 -6.31
C THR A 87 -5.29 -8.25 -7.05
N SER A 88 -4.23 -7.44 -7.09
CA SER A 88 -2.99 -7.79 -7.77
C SER A 88 -1.82 -7.05 -7.16
N LEU A 89 -0.69 -7.74 -7.06
CA LEU A 89 0.57 -7.14 -6.60
C LEU A 89 1.69 -7.88 -7.31
N VAL A 90 2.33 -7.22 -8.28
CA VAL A 90 3.28 -7.85 -9.20
C VAL A 90 4.57 -7.06 -9.24
N ARG A 91 5.68 -7.78 -9.21
CA ARG A 91 7.00 -7.17 -9.30
C ARG A 91 7.29 -6.69 -10.73
N GLU A 92 7.78 -5.47 -10.84
CA GLU A 92 8.32 -4.89 -12.07
C GLU A 92 9.67 -4.24 -11.74
N GLY A 93 10.76 -4.96 -12.01
CA GLY A 93 12.09 -4.49 -11.59
C GLY A 93 12.19 -4.44 -10.07
N ASN A 94 12.48 -3.29 -9.51
CA ASN A 94 12.53 -3.09 -8.07
C ASN A 94 11.21 -2.57 -7.50
N ASN A 95 10.22 -2.34 -8.34
CA ASN A 95 8.91 -1.87 -7.96
C ASN A 95 7.93 -3.03 -7.87
N PHE A 96 6.89 -2.85 -7.06
CA PHE A 96 5.79 -3.80 -6.96
C PHE A 96 4.51 -3.03 -7.28
N ARG A 97 3.98 -3.31 -8.47
CA ARG A 97 2.77 -2.63 -8.95
C ARG A 97 1.55 -3.32 -8.39
N GLY A 98 0.67 -2.53 -7.80
CA GLY A 98 -0.55 -3.03 -7.18
C GLY A 98 -1.80 -2.51 -7.86
N LYS A 99 -2.86 -3.28 -7.72
CA LYS A 99 -4.21 -2.92 -8.14
C LYS A 99 -5.17 -3.30 -7.02
N ALA A 100 -6.09 -2.40 -6.70
CA ALA A 100 -7.07 -2.64 -5.65
C ALA A 100 -8.44 -2.18 -6.10
N GLN A 101 -9.45 -2.99 -5.77
CA GLN A 101 -10.85 -2.67 -6.03
C GLN A 101 -11.41 -1.88 -4.86
N LEU A 102 -12.03 -0.74 -5.15
CA LEU A 102 -12.79 0.00 -4.16
C LEU A 102 -14.09 -0.74 -3.87
N LEU A 103 -14.37 -0.95 -2.60
CA LEU A 103 -15.52 -1.76 -2.18
C LEU A 103 -16.72 -0.87 -1.87
N SER A 104 -17.90 -1.50 -1.76
CA SER A 104 -19.14 -0.80 -1.42
C SER A 104 -19.31 -0.61 0.08
N THR A 105 -18.25 -0.78 0.87
CA THR A 105 -18.24 -0.47 2.29
C THR A 105 -18.40 1.04 2.51
N PRO A 106 -18.77 1.49 3.71
CA PRO A 106 -18.86 2.93 3.98
C PRO A 106 -17.55 3.67 3.63
N MET A 107 -16.41 3.12 4.01
CA MET A 107 -15.11 3.75 3.72
C MET A 107 -14.76 3.68 2.24
N GLY A 108 -15.14 2.60 1.57
CA GLY A 108 -14.95 2.47 0.12
C GLY A 108 -15.77 3.47 -0.66
N LYS A 109 -16.99 3.74 -0.21
CA LYS A 109 -17.84 4.77 -0.83
C LYS A 109 -17.26 6.17 -0.64
N ILE A 110 -16.70 6.46 0.53
CA ILE A 110 -16.03 7.74 0.79
C ILE A 110 -14.84 7.89 -0.17
N ALA A 111 -13.97 6.88 -0.25
CA ALA A 111 -12.82 6.92 -1.15
C ALA A 111 -13.24 7.11 -2.61
N SER A 112 -14.24 6.37 -3.07
CA SER A 112 -14.77 6.47 -4.43
C SER A 112 -15.31 7.87 -4.72
N SER A 113 -16.04 8.44 -3.77
CA SER A 113 -16.60 9.77 -3.90
C SER A 113 -15.52 10.83 -3.99
N LEU A 114 -14.51 10.75 -3.12
CA LEU A 114 -13.40 11.71 -3.13
C LEU A 114 -12.64 11.66 -4.45
N ILE A 115 -12.31 10.46 -4.91
CA ILE A 115 -11.60 10.27 -6.17
C ILE A 115 -12.47 10.76 -7.35
N GLY A 116 -13.75 10.45 -7.34
CA GLY A 116 -14.68 10.89 -8.37
C GLY A 116 -14.84 12.40 -8.44
N GLU A 117 -14.65 13.09 -7.32
CA GLU A 117 -14.68 14.55 -7.26
C GLU A 117 -13.31 15.19 -7.55
N GLY A 118 -12.33 14.41 -7.94
CA GLY A 118 -11.02 14.91 -8.32
C GLY A 118 -10.01 15.03 -7.18
N VAL A 119 -10.31 14.49 -6.01
CA VAL A 119 -9.36 14.49 -4.90
C VAL A 119 -8.27 13.46 -5.19
N LYS A 120 -7.01 13.88 -5.09
CA LYS A 120 -5.88 12.98 -5.26
C LYS A 120 -5.56 12.32 -3.92
N LEU A 121 -5.62 11.00 -3.91
CA LEU A 121 -5.28 10.20 -2.74
C LEU A 121 -4.02 9.41 -3.02
N GLY A 122 -3.32 9.05 -1.97
CA GLY A 122 -2.16 8.19 -2.05
C GLY A 122 -2.43 6.84 -1.41
N VAL A 123 -1.42 5.99 -1.46
CA VAL A 123 -1.45 4.72 -0.73
C VAL A 123 -0.24 4.62 0.16
N SER A 124 -0.37 3.85 1.22
CA SER A 124 0.69 3.63 2.19
C SER A 124 0.70 2.17 2.61
N SER A 125 1.83 1.50 2.44
CA SER A 125 1.98 0.15 2.97
C SER A 125 2.09 0.19 4.49
N ARG A 126 1.66 -0.86 5.14
CA ARG A 126 1.72 -0.99 6.58
C ARG A 126 2.14 -2.40 6.93
N GLY A 127 3.18 -2.50 7.74
CA GLY A 127 3.73 -3.78 8.12
C GLY A 127 4.49 -3.69 9.43
N VAL A 128 5.04 -4.81 9.83
CA VAL A 128 5.88 -4.92 11.02
C VAL A 128 7.22 -5.52 10.63
N GLY A 129 8.26 -5.09 11.28
CA GLY A 129 9.59 -5.60 11.01
C GLY A 129 10.63 -4.91 11.88
N SER A 130 11.86 -5.40 11.80
CA SER A 130 12.99 -4.75 12.43
C SER A 130 13.67 -3.79 11.46
N LEU A 131 14.28 -2.76 12.00
CA LEU A 131 15.08 -1.79 11.26
C LEU A 131 16.51 -1.87 11.78
N ARG A 132 17.47 -1.92 10.87
CA ARG A 132 18.88 -1.96 11.18
C ARG A 132 19.57 -0.78 10.53
N GLU A 133 20.41 -0.09 11.28
CA GLU A 133 21.18 1.00 10.70
C GLU A 133 22.31 0.48 9.84
N SER A 134 22.53 1.12 8.69
CA SER A 134 23.66 0.84 7.82
C SER A 134 24.69 1.96 7.95
N SER A 135 25.89 1.71 7.40
CA SER A 135 27.02 2.63 7.50
C SER A 135 26.80 3.98 6.83
N ASN A 136 25.79 4.12 5.98
CA ASN A 136 25.51 5.38 5.26
C ASN A 136 24.25 6.09 5.80
N GLY A 137 23.86 5.80 7.02
CA GLY A 137 22.70 6.46 7.65
C GLY A 137 21.34 5.99 7.17
N CYS A 138 21.30 4.97 6.31
CA CYS A 138 20.08 4.38 5.83
C CYS A 138 19.63 3.28 6.79
N LYS A 139 18.33 3.23 7.08
CA LYS A 139 17.78 2.13 7.87
C LYS A 139 17.32 1.02 6.95
N MET A 140 17.83 -0.18 7.20
CA MET A 140 17.51 -1.36 6.40
C MET A 140 16.39 -2.14 7.03
N VAL A 141 15.36 -2.46 6.25
CA VAL A 141 14.26 -3.32 6.70
C VAL A 141 14.76 -4.77 6.75
N GLY A 142 14.46 -5.45 7.85
CA GLY A 142 14.94 -6.82 8.09
C GLY A 142 14.11 -7.90 7.44
N GLU A 143 14.63 -9.13 7.50
CA GLU A 143 13.98 -10.31 6.92
C GLU A 143 12.66 -10.67 7.60
N ASP A 144 12.45 -10.16 8.80
CA ASP A 144 11.23 -10.37 9.58
C ASP A 144 10.05 -9.49 9.13
N PHE A 145 10.25 -8.69 8.07
CA PHE A 145 9.21 -7.79 7.58
C PHE A 145 7.99 -8.57 7.11
N GLN A 146 6.82 -8.19 7.62
CA GLN A 146 5.54 -8.76 7.22
C GLN A 146 4.53 -7.65 6.98
N LEU A 147 3.86 -7.71 5.83
CA LEU A 147 2.81 -6.77 5.48
C LEU A 147 1.53 -7.09 6.24
N ALA A 148 0.97 -6.09 6.89
CA ALA A 148 -0.41 -6.11 7.35
C ALA A 148 -1.33 -5.76 6.17
N THR A 149 -0.92 -4.80 5.37
CA THR A 149 -1.56 -4.47 4.09
C THR A 149 -0.52 -3.90 3.14
N ALA A 150 -0.67 -4.22 1.86
CA ALA A 150 0.18 -3.62 0.84
C ALA A 150 -0.16 -2.15 0.61
N ALA A 151 -1.38 -1.73 0.90
CA ALA A 151 -1.78 -0.33 0.72
C ALA A 151 -3.02 0.01 1.54
N ASP A 152 -2.89 0.98 2.45
CA ASP A 152 -4.02 1.76 2.96
C ASP A 152 -4.21 2.97 2.03
N ILE A 153 -5.42 3.48 1.91
CA ILE A 153 -5.65 4.73 1.18
C ILE A 153 -5.51 5.89 2.16
N VAL A 154 -4.64 6.83 1.83
CA VAL A 154 -4.33 7.95 2.70
C VAL A 154 -4.59 9.27 1.99
N ALA A 155 -4.89 10.30 2.77
CA ALA A 155 -5.00 11.66 2.25
C ALA A 155 -3.63 12.09 1.74
N ASP A 156 -3.65 12.99 0.76
CA ASP A 156 -2.44 13.58 0.27
C ASP A 156 -1.71 14.27 1.43
N PRO A 157 -0.45 13.91 1.70
CA PRO A 157 0.27 14.53 2.81
C PRO A 157 0.32 16.04 2.67
N SER A 158 0.02 16.74 3.74
CA SER A 158 0.07 18.21 3.73
C SER A 158 1.48 18.74 3.61
N ALA A 159 2.49 17.96 3.99
CA ALA A 159 3.89 18.31 3.86
C ALA A 159 4.49 17.60 2.65
N PRO A 160 5.10 18.32 1.69
CA PRO A 160 5.71 17.68 0.53
C PRO A 160 6.74 16.62 0.88
N ASP A 161 7.44 16.78 1.99
CA ASP A 161 8.45 15.82 2.44
C ASP A 161 7.84 14.52 2.98
N ALA A 162 6.55 14.49 3.23
CA ALA A 162 5.86 13.28 3.68
C ALA A 162 5.54 12.34 2.53
N PHE A 163 5.68 12.79 1.30
CA PHE A 163 5.51 11.92 0.16
C PHE A 163 6.62 10.90 0.10
N VAL A 164 6.24 9.67 -0.09
CA VAL A 164 7.20 8.61 -0.31
C VAL A 164 7.17 8.28 -1.79
N ASN A 165 8.17 8.74 -2.48
CA ASN A 165 8.38 8.32 -3.86
C ASN A 165 9.15 7.04 -3.83
N GLY A 166 8.59 6.02 -4.35
CA GLY A 166 9.28 4.78 -4.34
C GLY A 166 9.31 4.22 -2.94
N ILE A 167 8.27 4.13 -2.40
CA ILE A 167 8.00 3.47 -1.21
C ILE A 167 8.79 2.40 -0.86
#